data_8e8fd9e1e62ff859767ad9c865717e98
#
_entry.id   8e8fd9e1e62ff859767ad9c865717e98
#
_cell.length_a   1.000
_cell.length_b   1.000
_cell.length_c   1.000
_cell.angle_alpha   90.00
_cell.angle_beta   90.00
_cell.angle_gamma   90.00
#
_symmetry.space_group_name_H-M   'P 1'
#
loop_
_entity.id
_entity.type
_entity.pdbx_description
1 polymer ?
#
loop_
_entity_poly.entity_id
_entity_poly.type
_entity_poly.pdbx_seq_one_letter_code
_entity_poly.pdbx_strand_id
1 'polypeptide(L)'
;LLVVALMGLSLTACSEDDLDTNQYQKGVHLNVYGPQPVMRGGQLRFLGSNLDQISQIQIPGCDPITNIEVVKAGIPSEIKITVPEEGPLVGYLTLITKTDEEIKTKTQLTYEEPIVFTSFSPASIMPGETLTIEGDYLNLVHMIEFADGVQIPEKDFVSHSRYKIEVVVPEEAKTGKINLFDLDLTTVEDPSVALYNIIESENALNVGTPTITKWASPRGEAELTGTVTAKLGETITVTGAHFGLVKSLKFSPKEDDTKGQKVEISDFTVSEDGKTLTFALPAEVADGDFVLVARSGV
;
A
#
# COMPACT_ATOMS: atom_id res chain seq x y z
N LEU A 1 -81.51 -4.68 -8.53
CA LEU A 1 -81.05 -3.81 -7.43
C LEU A 1 -79.55 -3.97 -7.34
N LEU A 2 -78.79 -3.02 -7.91
CA LEU A 2 -77.33 -3.02 -7.96
C LEU A 2 -76.82 -2.07 -6.85
N VAL A 3 -76.17 -2.62 -5.84
CA VAL A 3 -75.52 -1.83 -4.78
C VAL A 3 -74.05 -1.66 -5.18
N VAL A 4 -73.70 -0.44 -5.56
CA VAL A 4 -72.30 -0.07 -5.82
C VAL A 4 -71.70 0.37 -4.47
N ALA A 5 -70.81 -0.43 -3.90
CA ALA A 5 -70.03 -0.05 -2.75
C ALA A 5 -68.82 0.83 -3.22
N LEU A 6 -68.86 2.11 -2.87
CA LEU A 6 -67.75 3.06 -3.09
C LEU A 6 -66.73 2.81 -1.99
N MET A 7 -65.65 2.14 -2.31
CA MET A 7 -64.45 2.09 -1.46
C MET A 7 -63.72 3.44 -1.57
N GLY A 8 -63.86 4.24 -0.51
CA GLY A 8 -63.06 5.46 -0.36
C GLY A 8 -61.59 5.10 -0.09
N LEU A 9 -60.73 5.39 -1.04
CA LEU A 9 -59.25 5.45 -0.80
C LEU A 9 -59.04 6.68 0.09
N SER A 10 -58.77 6.45 1.36
CA SER A 10 -58.17 7.46 2.23
C SER A 10 -56.68 7.63 1.78
N LEU A 11 -56.44 8.68 0.99
CA LEU A 11 -55.09 9.22 0.81
C LEU A 11 -54.70 9.81 2.18
N THR A 12 -53.90 9.06 2.94
CA THR A 12 -53.15 9.65 4.03
C THR A 12 -52.13 10.57 3.37
N ALA A 13 -52.51 11.85 3.21
CA ALA A 13 -51.56 12.92 2.99
C ALA A 13 -50.58 12.86 4.17
N CYS A 14 -49.28 12.68 3.87
CA CYS A 14 -48.22 13.04 4.82
C CYS A 14 -48.51 14.50 5.19
N SER A 15 -48.87 14.76 6.42
CA SER A 15 -49.04 16.12 6.92
C SER A 15 -47.64 16.76 6.88
N GLU A 16 -47.56 17.92 6.24
CA GLU A 16 -46.35 18.77 6.26
C GLU A 16 -46.09 19.36 7.66
N ASP A 17 -46.86 18.93 8.69
CA ASP A 17 -46.77 19.44 10.05
C ASP A 17 -45.70 18.79 10.93
N ASP A 18 -44.93 17.81 10.42
CA ASP A 18 -43.83 17.19 11.16
C ASP A 18 -42.45 17.84 10.90
N LEU A 19 -42.40 19.01 10.29
CA LEU A 19 -41.22 19.84 10.38
C LEU A 19 -41.17 20.40 11.82
N ASP A 20 -40.39 19.73 12.67
CA ASP A 20 -40.13 20.19 14.04
C ASP A 20 -39.51 21.61 13.98
N THR A 21 -40.40 22.63 14.07
CA THR A 21 -40.00 24.04 14.06
C THR A 21 -39.22 24.40 15.32
N ASN A 22 -39.11 23.50 16.31
CA ASN A 22 -38.25 23.63 17.48
C ASN A 22 -36.79 23.25 17.20
N GLN A 23 -36.47 22.76 16.01
CA GLN A 23 -35.07 22.45 15.65
C GLN A 23 -34.13 23.69 15.71
N TYR A 24 -34.71 24.92 15.66
CA TYR A 24 -34.00 26.19 15.81
C TYR A 24 -34.38 26.84 17.13
N GLN A 25 -33.89 26.31 18.23
CA GLN A 25 -34.17 26.85 19.57
C GLN A 25 -33.49 28.22 19.79
N LYS A 26 -34.03 28.99 20.76
CA LYS A 26 -33.33 30.18 21.25
C LYS A 26 -32.06 29.75 21.99
N GLY A 27 -30.97 30.49 21.78
CA GLY A 27 -29.65 30.16 22.33
C GLY A 27 -28.77 29.49 21.30
N VAL A 28 -27.60 29.02 21.71
CA VAL A 28 -26.65 28.30 20.85
C VAL A 28 -27.07 26.83 20.82
N HIS A 29 -27.39 26.32 19.65
CA HIS A 29 -27.82 24.94 19.49
C HIS A 29 -27.28 24.31 18.22
N LEU A 30 -26.71 23.09 18.32
CA LEU A 30 -26.25 22.28 17.21
C LEU A 30 -27.36 21.28 16.82
N ASN A 31 -27.84 21.37 15.58
CA ASN A 31 -28.83 20.43 15.05
C ASN A 31 -28.14 19.24 14.36
N VAL A 32 -27.22 19.54 13.44
CA VAL A 32 -26.54 18.52 12.64
C VAL A 32 -25.15 19.01 12.23
N TYR A 33 -24.24 18.08 12.01
CA TYR A 33 -22.93 18.35 11.42
C TYR A 33 -22.55 17.24 10.45
N GLY A 34 -21.65 17.53 9.51
CA GLY A 34 -21.19 16.57 8.50
C GLY A 34 -20.34 17.23 7.41
N PRO A 35 -19.83 16.42 6.45
CA PRO A 35 -20.17 15.01 6.21
C PRO A 35 -19.67 14.06 7.29
N GLN A 36 -20.23 12.85 7.36
CA GLN A 36 -19.77 11.73 8.19
C GLN A 36 -19.88 10.43 7.39
N PRO A 37 -18.76 9.75 7.12
CA PRO A 37 -17.37 10.11 7.47
C PRO A 37 -16.88 11.38 6.76
N VAL A 38 -15.85 12.02 7.33
CA VAL A 38 -15.18 13.17 6.74
C VAL A 38 -13.73 12.82 6.36
N MET A 39 -13.23 13.40 5.27
CA MET A 39 -11.81 13.27 4.92
C MET A 39 -10.93 14.10 5.87
N ARG A 40 -9.77 13.60 6.25
CA ARG A 40 -8.72 14.41 6.92
C ARG A 40 -8.29 15.53 5.97
N GLY A 41 -8.14 16.75 6.49
CA GLY A 41 -7.95 17.94 5.67
C GLY A 41 -9.23 18.45 4.98
N GLY A 42 -10.33 17.71 5.08
CA GLY A 42 -11.62 18.08 4.49
C GLY A 42 -12.39 19.11 5.33
N GLN A 43 -13.48 19.63 4.78
CA GLN A 43 -14.36 20.58 5.46
C GLN A 43 -15.45 19.87 6.23
N LEU A 44 -15.66 20.28 7.48
CA LEU A 44 -16.77 19.86 8.33
C LEU A 44 -17.70 21.04 8.57
N ARG A 45 -18.98 20.86 8.27
CA ARG A 45 -20.03 21.89 8.41
C ARG A 45 -20.90 21.59 9.62
N PHE A 46 -21.33 22.65 10.30
CA PHE A 46 -22.25 22.59 11.44
C PHE A 46 -23.45 23.49 11.17
N LEU A 47 -24.63 22.97 11.36
CA LEU A 47 -25.90 23.66 11.16
C LEU A 47 -26.68 23.70 12.47
N GLY A 48 -27.24 24.84 12.79
CA GLY A 48 -28.00 25.01 14.05
C GLY A 48 -28.52 26.44 14.26
N SER A 49 -28.46 26.89 15.50
CA SER A 49 -28.89 28.24 15.90
C SER A 49 -27.74 28.96 16.61
N ASN A 50 -27.46 30.20 16.22
CA ASN A 50 -26.44 31.09 16.80
C ASN A 50 -25.05 30.44 16.95
N LEU A 51 -24.67 29.55 16.01
CA LEU A 51 -23.34 28.90 16.01
C LEU A 51 -22.19 29.90 15.79
N ASP A 52 -22.46 31.11 15.32
CA ASP A 52 -21.52 32.24 15.28
C ASP A 52 -21.01 32.64 16.67
N GLN A 53 -21.63 32.15 17.76
CA GLN A 53 -21.17 32.30 19.13
C GLN A 53 -20.16 31.21 19.56
N ILE A 54 -19.86 30.22 18.73
CA ILE A 54 -18.82 29.23 18.99
C ILE A 54 -17.45 29.91 18.86
N SER A 55 -16.59 29.69 19.86
CA SER A 55 -15.23 30.23 19.93
C SER A 55 -14.17 29.19 19.54
N GLN A 56 -14.44 27.91 19.81
CA GLN A 56 -13.55 26.81 19.47
C GLN A 56 -14.31 25.49 19.36
N ILE A 57 -13.75 24.57 18.57
CA ILE A 57 -14.23 23.21 18.42
C ILE A 57 -13.12 22.23 18.78
N GLN A 58 -13.41 21.31 19.70
CA GLN A 58 -12.48 20.27 20.12
C GLN A 58 -12.78 18.97 19.36
N ILE A 59 -11.78 18.47 18.63
CA ILE A 59 -11.75 17.15 18.03
C ILE A 59 -10.80 16.29 18.89
N PRO A 60 -11.17 15.05 19.28
CA PRO A 60 -10.26 14.17 20.01
C PRO A 60 -8.92 14.00 19.29
N GLY A 61 -7.82 14.04 20.03
CA GLY A 61 -6.46 13.88 19.50
C GLY A 61 -5.84 15.12 18.87
N CYS A 62 -6.55 16.27 18.82
CA CYS A 62 -6.06 17.52 18.26
C CYS A 62 -6.12 18.67 19.25
N ASP A 63 -5.33 19.71 18.97
CA ASP A 63 -5.48 21.01 19.62
C ASP A 63 -6.85 21.63 19.26
N PRO A 64 -7.42 22.49 20.13
CA PRO A 64 -8.69 23.15 19.86
C PRO A 64 -8.65 23.99 18.57
N ILE A 65 -9.64 23.80 17.70
CA ILE A 65 -9.74 24.52 16.43
C ILE A 65 -10.45 25.83 16.70
N THR A 66 -9.76 26.95 16.49
CA THR A 66 -10.27 28.33 16.66
C THR A 66 -10.49 29.03 15.32
N ASN A 67 -9.95 28.50 14.22
CA ASN A 67 -10.21 29.02 12.88
C ASN A 67 -11.56 28.52 12.38
N ILE A 68 -12.62 29.24 12.73
CA ILE A 68 -14.01 28.88 12.41
C ILE A 68 -14.54 29.87 11.38
N GLU A 69 -14.93 29.38 10.22
CA GLU A 69 -15.62 30.17 9.20
C GLU A 69 -17.11 30.27 9.54
N VAL A 70 -17.61 31.49 9.73
CA VAL A 70 -19.05 31.75 9.91
C VAL A 70 -19.66 31.97 8.53
N VAL A 71 -20.37 30.97 8.01
CA VAL A 71 -21.05 31.05 6.71
C VAL A 71 -22.35 31.83 6.86
N LYS A 72 -23.08 31.59 7.96
CA LYS A 72 -24.34 32.25 8.27
C LYS A 72 -24.50 32.41 9.79
N ALA A 73 -24.72 33.62 10.26
CA ALA A 73 -24.99 33.94 11.66
C ALA A 73 -26.49 33.91 12.00
N GLY A 74 -26.83 33.76 13.27
CA GLY A 74 -28.16 33.88 13.80
C GLY A 74 -28.95 32.56 13.78
N ILE A 75 -30.21 32.63 13.35
CA ILE A 75 -31.15 31.49 13.32
C ILE A 75 -31.83 31.41 11.95
N PRO A 76 -31.58 30.37 11.10
CA PRO A 76 -30.57 29.32 11.28
C PRO A 76 -29.16 29.86 11.07
N SER A 77 -28.17 29.16 11.65
CA SER A 77 -26.76 29.46 11.49
C SER A 77 -25.96 28.29 10.91
N GLU A 78 -24.86 28.64 10.26
CA GLU A 78 -23.92 27.68 9.69
C GLU A 78 -22.48 28.15 9.95
N ILE A 79 -21.65 27.23 10.44
CA ILE A 79 -20.20 27.40 10.55
C ILE A 79 -19.48 26.24 9.90
N LYS A 80 -18.22 26.47 9.52
CA LYS A 80 -17.32 25.45 8.94
C LYS A 80 -15.97 25.49 9.61
N ILE A 81 -15.31 24.33 9.64
CA ILE A 81 -13.89 24.17 9.98
C ILE A 81 -13.22 23.27 8.94
N THR A 82 -11.90 23.36 8.87
CA THR A 82 -11.07 22.33 8.22
C THR A 82 -10.61 21.33 9.27
N VAL A 83 -10.85 20.05 9.04
CA VAL A 83 -10.37 18.97 9.89
C VAL A 83 -8.84 18.89 9.74
N PRO A 84 -8.06 18.80 10.84
CA PRO A 84 -6.62 18.59 10.73
C PRO A 84 -6.28 17.32 9.92
N GLU A 85 -5.18 17.36 9.17
CA GLU A 85 -4.71 16.20 8.41
C GLU A 85 -4.14 15.12 9.31
N GLU A 86 -3.45 15.51 10.40
CA GLU A 86 -2.82 14.62 11.36
C GLU A 86 -3.41 14.83 12.76
N GLY A 87 -3.42 13.78 13.56
CA GLY A 87 -3.84 13.81 14.96
C GLY A 87 -5.31 13.52 15.26
N PRO A 88 -6.31 13.88 14.41
CA PRO A 88 -7.71 13.69 14.80
C PRO A 88 -8.04 12.20 14.97
N LEU A 89 -8.73 11.89 16.09
CA LEU A 89 -9.22 10.56 16.42
C LEU A 89 -10.73 10.48 16.29
N VAL A 90 -11.25 9.29 16.05
CA VAL A 90 -12.70 9.01 16.10
C VAL A 90 -13.24 9.35 17.47
N GLY A 91 -14.33 10.13 17.52
CA GLY A 91 -14.94 10.48 18.80
C GLY A 91 -15.95 11.60 18.72
N TYR A 92 -16.48 11.98 19.88
CA TYR A 92 -17.44 13.06 19.99
C TYR A 92 -16.74 14.42 19.96
N LEU A 93 -17.31 15.36 19.21
CA LEU A 93 -16.84 16.74 19.18
C LEU A 93 -17.43 17.52 20.34
N THR A 94 -16.68 18.52 20.83
CA THR A 94 -17.18 19.51 21.80
C THR A 94 -17.02 20.90 21.20
N LEU A 95 -18.14 21.61 21.04
CA LEU A 95 -18.18 23.00 20.61
C LEU A 95 -18.25 23.85 21.88
N ILE A 96 -17.37 24.85 21.99
CA ILE A 96 -17.30 25.75 23.15
C ILE A 96 -17.72 27.14 22.70
N THR A 97 -18.67 27.73 23.38
CA THR A 97 -19.17 29.07 23.09
C THR A 97 -18.24 30.15 23.61
N LYS A 98 -18.46 31.40 23.20
CA LYS A 98 -17.76 32.60 23.74
C LYS A 98 -18.03 32.84 25.23
N THR A 99 -19.04 32.15 25.79
CA THR A 99 -19.42 32.20 27.23
C THR A 99 -19.03 30.92 27.97
N ASP A 100 -18.11 30.11 27.39
CA ASP A 100 -17.59 28.87 27.93
C ASP A 100 -18.64 27.75 28.16
N GLU A 101 -19.79 27.83 27.48
CA GLU A 101 -20.76 26.74 27.46
C GLU A 101 -20.31 25.64 26.49
N GLU A 102 -20.39 24.38 26.90
CA GLU A 102 -20.01 23.21 26.11
C GLU A 102 -21.22 22.55 25.47
N ILE A 103 -21.13 22.30 24.14
CA ILE A 103 -22.13 21.57 23.38
C ILE A 103 -21.45 20.34 22.76
N LYS A 104 -21.81 19.15 23.23
CA LYS A 104 -21.27 17.88 22.75
C LYS A 104 -22.13 17.30 21.64
N THR A 105 -21.51 16.75 20.58
CA THR A 105 -22.23 16.09 19.48
C THR A 105 -22.91 14.80 19.95
N LYS A 106 -24.03 14.43 19.32
CA LYS A 106 -24.76 13.20 19.62
C LYS A 106 -24.18 11.96 18.97
N THR A 107 -23.44 12.15 17.85
CA THR A 107 -22.75 11.11 17.09
C THR A 107 -21.25 11.34 17.13
N GLN A 108 -20.48 10.28 16.94
CA GLN A 108 -19.02 10.38 16.83
C GLN A 108 -18.66 10.83 15.42
N LEU A 109 -17.65 11.68 15.31
CA LEU A 109 -16.99 11.96 14.04
C LEU A 109 -16.19 10.74 13.60
N THR A 110 -16.38 10.31 12.36
CA THR A 110 -15.63 9.23 11.72
C THR A 110 -14.94 9.75 10.46
N TYR A 111 -13.91 9.06 10.01
CA TYR A 111 -13.07 9.51 8.89
C TYR A 111 -13.20 8.56 7.71
N GLU A 112 -13.17 9.13 6.49
CA GLU A 112 -12.98 8.41 5.25
C GLU A 112 -11.49 8.49 4.88
N GLU A 113 -10.83 7.35 4.77
CA GLU A 113 -9.38 7.26 4.60
C GLU A 113 -9.03 6.22 3.53
N PRO A 114 -9.39 6.47 2.24
CA PRO A 114 -9.06 5.55 1.17
C PRO A 114 -7.57 5.61 0.87
N ILE A 115 -6.88 4.47 0.94
CA ILE A 115 -5.48 4.37 0.50
C ILE A 115 -5.42 4.66 -1.00
N VAL A 116 -4.55 5.59 -1.39
CA VAL A 116 -4.31 5.97 -2.78
C VAL A 116 -2.86 5.66 -3.14
N PHE A 117 -2.64 4.81 -4.13
CA PHE A 117 -1.33 4.54 -4.72
C PHE A 117 -1.15 5.47 -5.93
N THR A 118 -0.29 6.48 -5.82
CA THR A 118 -0.09 7.46 -6.90
C THR A 118 1.06 7.04 -7.81
N SER A 119 2.22 6.73 -7.24
CA SER A 119 3.43 6.42 -8.01
C SER A 119 4.45 5.66 -7.17
N PHE A 120 5.46 5.14 -7.85
CA PHE A 120 6.68 4.66 -7.22
C PHE A 120 7.92 5.07 -8.02
N SER A 121 9.06 5.15 -7.36
CA SER A 121 10.34 5.47 -7.97
C SER A 121 11.52 4.78 -7.25
N PRO A 122 12.56 4.35 -8.02
CA PRO A 122 12.66 4.37 -9.48
C PRO A 122 11.77 3.31 -10.15
N ALA A 123 11.48 3.48 -11.46
CA ALA A 123 10.68 2.52 -12.24
C ALA A 123 11.44 1.22 -12.55
N SER A 124 12.78 1.25 -12.46
CA SER A 124 13.66 0.09 -12.60
C SER A 124 14.65 0.08 -11.44
N ILE A 125 14.76 -1.04 -10.74
CA ILE A 125 15.49 -1.14 -9.48
C ILE A 125 16.18 -2.51 -9.35
N MET A 126 17.26 -2.55 -8.57
CA MET A 126 17.88 -3.81 -8.20
C MET A 126 17.37 -4.27 -6.82
N PRO A 127 17.26 -5.59 -6.58
CA PRO A 127 17.11 -6.11 -5.23
C PRO A 127 18.17 -5.55 -4.29
N GLY A 128 17.77 -5.21 -3.06
CA GLY A 128 18.61 -4.55 -2.06
C GLY A 128 18.58 -3.02 -2.11
N GLU A 129 18.11 -2.41 -3.17
CA GLU A 129 17.94 -0.96 -3.25
C GLU A 129 16.59 -0.51 -2.66
N THR A 130 16.49 0.76 -2.31
CA THR A 130 15.28 1.34 -1.71
C THR A 130 14.32 1.86 -2.77
N LEU A 131 13.10 1.35 -2.75
CA LEU A 131 11.95 1.81 -3.53
C LEU A 131 11.17 2.83 -2.70
N THR A 132 10.81 3.96 -3.33
CA THR A 132 9.92 4.96 -2.76
C THR A 132 8.53 4.81 -3.39
N ILE A 133 7.51 4.72 -2.56
CA ILE A 133 6.09 4.70 -2.95
C ILE A 133 5.45 6.00 -2.48
N GLU A 134 4.70 6.68 -3.34
CA GLU A 134 4.00 7.92 -3.06
C GLU A 134 2.49 7.77 -3.26
N GLY A 135 1.72 8.45 -2.42
CA GLY A 135 0.27 8.36 -2.44
C GLY A 135 -0.41 9.22 -1.39
N ASP A 136 -1.60 8.82 -0.97
CA ASP A 136 -2.30 9.39 0.18
C ASP A 136 -2.83 8.27 1.08
N TYR A 137 -2.96 8.56 2.38
CA TYR A 137 -3.32 7.58 3.43
C TYR A 137 -2.43 6.33 3.44
N LEU A 138 -1.18 6.44 2.96
CA LEU A 138 -0.23 5.33 2.98
C LEU A 138 0.12 4.87 4.40
N ASN A 139 -0.10 5.72 5.42
CA ASN A 139 0.03 5.36 6.84
C ASN A 139 -0.93 4.24 7.30
N LEU A 140 -1.90 3.86 6.46
CA LEU A 140 -2.81 2.74 6.69
C LEU A 140 -2.36 1.46 5.96
N VAL A 141 -1.24 1.49 5.27
CA VAL A 141 -0.65 0.31 4.62
C VAL A 141 0.13 -0.49 5.65
N HIS A 142 -0.24 -1.74 5.85
CA HIS A 142 0.41 -2.64 6.81
C HIS A 142 1.25 -3.74 6.14
N MET A 143 1.13 -3.92 4.82
CA MET A 143 1.93 -4.87 4.06
C MET A 143 2.06 -4.42 2.61
N ILE A 144 3.23 -4.65 2.03
CA ILE A 144 3.51 -4.49 0.60
C ILE A 144 3.78 -5.88 0.02
N GLU A 145 3.21 -6.17 -1.15
CA GLU A 145 3.48 -7.41 -1.88
C GLU A 145 4.02 -7.09 -3.27
N PHE A 146 5.18 -7.63 -3.58
CA PHE A 146 5.76 -7.66 -4.93
C PHE A 146 5.20 -8.83 -5.73
N ALA A 147 5.44 -8.86 -7.02
CA ALA A 147 5.01 -9.95 -7.89
C ALA A 147 5.40 -11.33 -7.34
N ASP A 148 4.56 -12.34 -7.62
CA ASP A 148 4.67 -13.72 -7.14
C ASP A 148 4.61 -13.90 -5.61
N GLY A 149 3.96 -12.94 -4.91
CA GLY A 149 3.63 -13.09 -3.50
C GLY A 149 4.80 -12.83 -2.54
N VAL A 150 5.81 -12.06 -2.94
CA VAL A 150 6.92 -11.65 -2.04
C VAL A 150 6.44 -10.50 -1.17
N GLN A 151 6.21 -10.77 0.12
CA GLN A 151 5.57 -9.86 1.06
C GLN A 151 6.55 -9.19 2.01
N ILE A 152 6.33 -7.89 2.28
CA ILE A 152 7.07 -7.11 3.28
C ILE A 152 6.04 -6.50 4.23
N PRO A 153 6.03 -6.89 5.52
CA PRO A 153 5.17 -6.28 6.53
C PRO A 153 5.69 -4.90 6.93
N GLU A 154 4.80 -4.06 7.48
CA GLU A 154 5.07 -2.68 7.90
C GLU A 154 6.31 -2.52 8.78
N LYS A 155 6.56 -3.46 9.69
CA LYS A 155 7.73 -3.44 10.60
C LYS A 155 9.08 -3.43 9.88
N ASP A 156 9.11 -3.85 8.61
CA ASP A 156 10.31 -3.95 7.77
C ASP A 156 10.39 -2.78 6.76
N PHE A 157 9.50 -1.78 6.83
CA PHE A 157 9.59 -0.56 6.05
C PHE A 157 10.74 0.32 6.54
N VAL A 158 11.45 0.96 5.62
CA VAL A 158 12.52 1.91 5.95
C VAL A 158 11.94 3.21 6.50
N SER A 159 10.85 3.69 5.89
CA SER A 159 10.06 4.83 6.37
C SER A 159 8.58 4.64 6.01
N HIS A 160 7.71 5.19 6.85
CA HIS A 160 6.28 5.04 6.72
C HIS A 160 5.57 6.32 7.17
N SER A 161 4.84 6.96 6.26
CA SER A 161 4.08 8.19 6.51
C SER A 161 2.79 8.21 5.68
N ARG A 162 1.94 9.22 5.89
CA ARG A 162 0.70 9.38 5.12
C ARG A 162 0.93 9.44 3.61
N TYR A 163 2.02 10.08 3.17
CA TYR A 163 2.24 10.38 1.75
C TYR A 163 3.34 9.55 1.11
N LYS A 164 4.13 8.85 1.92
CA LYS A 164 5.32 8.14 1.43
C LYS A 164 5.63 6.90 2.25
N ILE A 165 5.98 5.82 1.54
CA ILE A 165 6.62 4.62 2.10
C ILE A 165 7.95 4.42 1.39
N GLU A 166 8.99 4.05 2.13
CA GLU A 166 10.25 3.56 1.61
C GLU A 166 10.46 2.13 2.05
N VAL A 167 10.83 1.27 1.11
CA VAL A 167 11.02 -0.16 1.36
C VAL A 167 12.22 -0.68 0.60
N VAL A 168 13.00 -1.58 1.19
CA VAL A 168 14.08 -2.27 0.49
C VAL A 168 13.47 -3.38 -0.37
N VAL A 169 13.79 -3.40 -1.66
CA VAL A 169 13.32 -4.44 -2.58
C VAL A 169 13.96 -5.78 -2.21
N PRO A 170 13.17 -6.84 -1.93
CA PRO A 170 13.70 -8.15 -1.57
C PRO A 170 14.52 -8.79 -2.68
N GLU A 171 15.44 -9.68 -2.30
CA GLU A 171 16.24 -10.45 -3.25
C GLU A 171 15.42 -11.41 -4.12
N GLU A 172 14.25 -11.82 -3.63
CA GLU A 172 13.29 -12.68 -4.30
C GLU A 172 12.30 -11.94 -5.18
N ALA A 173 12.29 -10.60 -5.14
CA ALA A 173 11.35 -9.79 -5.91
C ALA A 173 11.54 -9.98 -7.42
N LYS A 174 10.42 -9.96 -8.15
CA LYS A 174 10.36 -10.07 -9.61
C LYS A 174 9.73 -8.83 -10.22
N THR A 175 10.00 -8.66 -11.52
CA THR A 175 9.29 -7.66 -12.32
C THR A 175 7.80 -7.93 -12.31
N GLY A 176 7.01 -6.91 -11.96
CA GLY A 176 5.55 -6.98 -11.90
C GLY A 176 4.94 -5.83 -11.13
N LYS A 177 3.65 -5.89 -10.92
CA LYS A 177 2.92 -4.88 -10.16
C LYS A 177 3.14 -5.06 -8.65
N ILE A 178 2.92 -3.98 -7.93
CA ILE A 178 3.04 -3.89 -6.48
C ILE A 178 1.63 -3.76 -5.90
N ASN A 179 1.34 -4.52 -4.87
CA ASN A 179 0.11 -4.45 -4.11
C ASN A 179 0.36 -3.85 -2.72
N LEU A 180 -0.50 -2.92 -2.30
CA LEU A 180 -0.56 -2.40 -0.94
C LEU A 180 -1.76 -3.00 -0.21
N PHE A 181 -1.58 -3.39 1.04
CA PHE A 181 -2.63 -4.00 1.87
C PHE A 181 -2.83 -3.17 3.14
N ASP A 182 -4.08 -2.96 3.53
CA ASP A 182 -4.46 -2.33 4.80
C ASP A 182 -4.46 -3.30 5.99
N LEU A 183 -3.94 -4.50 5.78
CA LEU A 183 -3.78 -5.54 6.80
C LEU A 183 -2.45 -6.28 6.59
N ASP A 184 -1.73 -6.53 7.69
CA ASP A 184 -0.56 -7.44 7.68
C ASP A 184 -1.02 -8.89 7.70
N LEU A 185 -1.07 -9.52 6.53
CA LEU A 185 -1.51 -10.91 6.37
C LEU A 185 -0.54 -11.91 7.04
N THR A 186 0.69 -11.53 7.34
CA THR A 186 1.66 -12.38 8.04
C THR A 186 1.30 -12.60 9.51
N THR A 187 0.45 -11.72 10.07
CA THR A 187 -0.01 -11.78 11.47
C THR A 187 -1.37 -12.43 11.63
N VAL A 188 -2.06 -12.73 10.51
CA VAL A 188 -3.41 -13.29 10.50
C VAL A 188 -3.34 -14.82 10.50
N GLU A 189 -4.05 -15.49 11.41
CA GLU A 189 -4.06 -16.95 11.54
C GLU A 189 -4.62 -17.64 10.28
N ASP A 190 -5.70 -17.09 9.70
CA ASP A 190 -6.29 -17.56 8.44
C ASP A 190 -6.58 -16.38 7.50
N PRO A 191 -5.63 -16.03 6.60
CA PRO A 191 -5.82 -14.93 5.64
C PRO A 191 -7.01 -15.11 4.69
N SER A 192 -7.48 -16.34 4.47
CA SER A 192 -8.58 -16.63 3.53
C SER A 192 -9.94 -16.11 4.00
N VAL A 193 -10.08 -15.85 5.29
CA VAL A 193 -11.31 -15.30 5.91
C VAL A 193 -11.15 -13.86 6.39
N ALA A 194 -9.96 -13.28 6.25
CA ALA A 194 -9.70 -11.89 6.61
C ALA A 194 -10.33 -10.92 5.62
N LEU A 195 -10.82 -9.79 6.13
CA LEU A 195 -11.32 -8.69 5.29
C LEU A 195 -10.25 -7.61 5.20
N TYR A 196 -9.78 -7.34 4.00
CA TYR A 196 -8.76 -6.35 3.72
C TYR A 196 -8.94 -5.76 2.32
N ASN A 197 -8.35 -4.59 2.09
CA ASN A 197 -8.30 -3.96 0.79
C ASN A 197 -6.92 -4.17 0.14
N ILE A 198 -6.93 -4.30 -1.19
CA ILE A 198 -5.74 -4.40 -2.02
C ILE A 198 -5.76 -3.22 -2.98
N ILE A 199 -4.68 -2.44 -2.99
CA ILE A 199 -4.48 -1.34 -3.91
C ILE A 199 -3.27 -1.66 -4.79
N GLU A 200 -3.52 -1.95 -6.07
CA GLU A 200 -2.51 -2.35 -7.04
C GLU A 200 -1.91 -1.12 -7.73
N SER A 201 -0.59 -1.13 -7.98
CA SER A 201 0.07 -0.10 -8.78
C SER A 201 -0.45 -0.07 -10.21
N GLU A 202 -0.51 1.10 -10.83
CA GLU A 202 -0.89 1.25 -12.25
C GLU A 202 0.15 0.57 -13.15
N ASN A 203 1.43 0.84 -12.90
CA ASN A 203 2.55 0.34 -13.68
C ASN A 203 3.27 -0.82 -12.98
N ALA A 204 3.97 -1.65 -13.77
CA ALA A 204 4.84 -2.67 -13.25
C ALA A 204 6.22 -2.09 -12.86
N LEU A 205 6.77 -2.54 -11.74
CA LEU A 205 8.15 -2.30 -11.35
C LEU A 205 9.07 -3.24 -12.12
N ASN A 206 10.12 -2.71 -12.75
CA ASN A 206 11.15 -3.53 -13.39
C ASN A 206 12.23 -3.89 -12.34
N VAL A 207 12.32 -5.16 -11.98
CA VAL A 207 13.36 -5.67 -11.07
C VAL A 207 14.48 -6.30 -11.88
N GLY A 208 15.71 -5.81 -11.65
CA GLY A 208 16.89 -6.27 -12.37
C GLY A 208 17.28 -7.72 -12.02
N THR A 209 17.89 -8.39 -12.96
CA THR A 209 18.39 -9.78 -12.85
C THR A 209 19.87 -9.84 -13.13
N PRO A 210 20.60 -10.90 -12.70
CA PRO A 210 21.99 -11.14 -13.08
C PRO A 210 22.13 -11.23 -14.60
N THR A 211 23.19 -10.63 -15.14
CA THR A 211 23.49 -10.67 -16.58
C THR A 211 24.89 -11.19 -16.81
N ILE A 212 25.06 -12.01 -17.87
CA ILE A 212 26.35 -12.51 -18.32
C ILE A 212 26.77 -11.73 -19.58
N THR A 213 28.02 -11.31 -19.66
CA THR A 213 28.61 -10.73 -20.87
C THR A 213 29.67 -11.64 -21.46
N LYS A 214 30.43 -12.34 -20.62
CA LYS A 214 31.60 -13.13 -21.03
C LYS A 214 31.82 -14.30 -20.09
N TRP A 215 32.42 -15.36 -20.58
CA TRP A 215 32.89 -16.48 -19.78
C TRP A 215 34.25 -17.01 -20.22
N ALA A 216 35.00 -17.58 -19.32
CA ALA A 216 36.34 -18.03 -19.53
C ALA A 216 36.66 -19.32 -18.78
N SER A 217 37.55 -20.13 -19.32
CA SER A 217 38.22 -21.27 -18.69
C SER A 217 39.72 -21.13 -18.82
N PRO A 218 40.52 -21.99 -18.20
CA PRO A 218 41.97 -22.06 -18.46
C PRO A 218 42.36 -22.30 -19.93
N ARG A 219 41.38 -22.68 -20.78
CA ARG A 219 41.57 -23.06 -22.19
C ARG A 219 41.13 -21.99 -23.19
N GLY A 220 40.48 -20.97 -22.73
CA GLY A 220 40.00 -19.87 -23.60
C GLY A 220 38.87 -19.07 -22.98
N GLU A 221 38.46 -18.05 -23.69
CA GLU A 221 37.38 -17.15 -23.34
C GLU A 221 36.43 -16.92 -24.52
N ALA A 222 35.18 -16.59 -24.22
CA ALA A 222 34.19 -16.24 -25.22
C ALA A 222 33.19 -15.22 -24.67
N GLU A 223 32.59 -14.41 -25.56
CA GLU A 223 31.40 -13.63 -25.27
C GLU A 223 30.18 -14.55 -25.05
N LEU A 224 29.07 -14.00 -24.53
CA LEU A 224 27.87 -14.77 -24.13
C LEU A 224 27.43 -15.84 -25.15
N THR A 225 27.49 -15.55 -26.42
CA THR A 225 27.07 -16.46 -27.51
C THR A 225 28.14 -17.42 -27.99
N GLY A 226 29.35 -17.32 -27.43
CA GLY A 226 30.49 -18.15 -27.83
C GLY A 226 30.60 -19.43 -27.01
N THR A 227 31.45 -20.35 -27.46
CA THR A 227 31.71 -21.61 -26.76
C THR A 227 33.10 -21.59 -26.12
N VAL A 228 33.17 -22.06 -24.88
CA VAL A 228 34.40 -22.24 -24.13
C VAL A 228 34.63 -23.71 -23.86
N THR A 229 35.83 -24.21 -24.16
CA THR A 229 36.25 -25.58 -23.83
C THR A 229 36.78 -25.63 -22.41
N ALA A 230 36.31 -26.56 -21.59
CA ALA A 230 36.81 -26.80 -20.25
C ALA A 230 36.84 -28.29 -19.94
N LYS A 231 37.71 -28.72 -19.02
CA LYS A 231 37.63 -30.04 -18.41
C LYS A 231 36.85 -30.00 -17.12
N LEU A 232 36.24 -31.14 -16.79
CA LEU A 232 35.59 -31.32 -15.51
C LEU A 232 36.54 -31.00 -14.34
N GLY A 233 36.11 -30.24 -13.38
CA GLY A 233 36.88 -29.74 -12.25
C GLY A 233 37.72 -28.49 -12.53
N GLU A 234 37.82 -28.02 -13.78
CA GLU A 234 38.47 -26.73 -14.07
C GLU A 234 37.59 -25.54 -13.60
N THR A 235 38.28 -24.48 -13.22
CA THR A 235 37.57 -23.25 -12.79
C THR A 235 37.05 -22.50 -14.01
N ILE A 236 35.75 -22.21 -13.99
CA ILE A 236 35.07 -21.33 -14.93
C ILE A 236 34.91 -19.95 -14.27
N THR A 237 35.18 -18.91 -15.05
CA THR A 237 35.00 -17.53 -14.65
C THR A 237 33.95 -16.91 -15.56
N VAL A 238 32.88 -16.37 -14.97
CA VAL A 238 31.81 -15.65 -15.67
C VAL A 238 31.93 -14.18 -15.32
N THR A 239 31.90 -13.32 -16.34
CA THR A 239 31.93 -11.86 -16.20
C THR A 239 30.58 -11.30 -16.62
N GLY A 240 30.07 -10.32 -15.87
CA GLY A 240 28.78 -9.72 -16.13
C GLY A 240 28.39 -8.68 -15.10
N ALA A 241 27.15 -8.74 -14.58
CA ALA A 241 26.70 -7.85 -13.53
C ALA A 241 25.72 -8.56 -12.59
N HIS A 242 25.63 -8.04 -11.37
CA HIS A 242 24.68 -8.42 -10.33
C HIS A 242 24.73 -9.90 -9.89
N PHE A 243 25.90 -10.50 -9.92
CA PHE A 243 26.07 -11.90 -9.53
C PHE A 243 25.83 -12.16 -8.03
N GLY A 244 25.80 -11.13 -7.18
CA GLY A 244 25.34 -11.26 -5.80
C GLY A 244 23.89 -11.77 -5.68
N LEU A 245 23.07 -11.61 -6.73
CA LEU A 245 21.70 -12.12 -6.79
C LEU A 245 21.60 -13.58 -7.26
N VAL A 246 22.70 -14.23 -7.62
CA VAL A 246 22.69 -15.62 -8.07
C VAL A 246 22.51 -16.56 -6.86
N LYS A 247 21.55 -17.47 -6.98
CA LYS A 247 21.27 -18.53 -6.00
C LYS A 247 22.01 -19.81 -6.33
N SER A 248 21.95 -20.21 -7.60
CA SER A 248 22.52 -21.46 -8.07
C SER A 248 22.84 -21.42 -9.56
N LEU A 249 23.57 -22.42 -10.01
CA LEU A 249 23.91 -22.68 -11.42
C LEU A 249 23.32 -24.03 -11.81
N LYS A 250 22.55 -24.09 -12.90
CA LYS A 250 21.97 -25.33 -13.44
C LYS A 250 22.63 -25.71 -14.74
N PHE A 251 23.03 -26.97 -14.84
CA PHE A 251 23.72 -27.56 -16.01
C PHE A 251 22.89 -28.67 -16.61
N SER A 252 23.12 -28.96 -17.87
CA SER A 252 22.60 -30.17 -18.52
C SER A 252 23.28 -31.41 -17.97
N PRO A 253 22.52 -32.48 -17.60
CA PRO A 253 23.09 -33.74 -17.12
C PRO A 253 23.74 -34.50 -18.30
N LYS A 254 24.66 -35.44 -17.99
CA LYS A 254 25.19 -36.39 -18.99
C LYS A 254 24.06 -37.28 -19.52
N GLU A 255 24.17 -37.68 -20.80
CA GLU A 255 23.14 -38.50 -21.51
C GLU A 255 22.82 -39.83 -20.81
N ASP A 256 23.77 -40.41 -20.05
CA ASP A 256 23.59 -41.65 -19.32
C ASP A 256 22.86 -41.50 -17.95
N ASP A 257 22.47 -40.30 -17.57
CA ASP A 257 21.71 -40.08 -16.35
C ASP A 257 20.22 -40.36 -16.57
N THR A 258 19.86 -41.65 -16.46
CA THR A 258 18.49 -42.19 -16.55
C THR A 258 17.49 -41.56 -15.54
N LYS A 259 17.97 -40.70 -14.61
CA LYS A 259 17.15 -40.06 -13.61
C LYS A 259 16.73 -38.63 -14.01
N GLY A 260 17.26 -38.08 -15.13
CA GLY A 260 16.86 -36.76 -15.64
C GLY A 260 17.11 -35.59 -14.66
N GLN A 261 17.97 -35.77 -13.67
CA GLN A 261 18.26 -34.75 -12.66
C GLN A 261 19.22 -33.73 -13.26
N LYS A 262 18.76 -32.50 -13.39
CA LYS A 262 19.63 -31.37 -13.70
C LYS A 262 20.69 -31.22 -12.61
N VAL A 263 21.96 -31.10 -12.98
CA VAL A 263 23.02 -30.81 -12.03
C VAL A 263 22.87 -29.36 -11.58
N GLU A 264 22.69 -29.15 -10.31
CA GLU A 264 22.57 -27.81 -9.71
C GLU A 264 23.65 -27.65 -8.65
N ILE A 265 24.41 -26.54 -8.73
CA ILE A 265 25.44 -26.19 -7.76
C ILE A 265 25.16 -24.82 -7.15
N SER A 266 25.50 -24.68 -5.88
CA SER A 266 25.51 -23.41 -5.14
C SER A 266 26.89 -23.08 -4.60
N ASP A 267 27.92 -23.91 -4.90
CA ASP A 267 29.30 -23.66 -4.51
C ASP A 267 30.01 -22.86 -5.61
N PHE A 268 30.02 -21.55 -5.44
CA PHE A 268 30.66 -20.56 -6.30
C PHE A 268 31.10 -19.35 -5.48
N THR A 269 32.02 -18.56 -6.02
CA THR A 269 32.45 -17.29 -5.42
C THR A 269 32.05 -16.11 -6.31
N VAL A 270 31.63 -15.01 -5.67
CA VAL A 270 31.30 -13.75 -6.36
C VAL A 270 32.29 -12.68 -5.90
N SER A 271 32.80 -11.87 -6.83
CA SER A 271 33.65 -10.72 -6.50
C SER A 271 32.85 -9.67 -5.70
N GLU A 272 33.55 -8.85 -4.89
CA GLU A 272 32.92 -7.79 -4.08
C GLU A 272 32.08 -6.78 -4.89
N ASP A 273 32.49 -6.54 -6.16
CA ASP A 273 31.77 -5.64 -7.07
C ASP A 273 30.59 -6.32 -7.81
N GLY A 274 30.32 -7.61 -7.53
CA GLY A 274 29.24 -8.39 -8.15
C GLY A 274 29.41 -8.65 -9.66
N LYS A 275 30.60 -8.39 -10.24
CA LYS A 275 30.80 -8.48 -11.70
C LYS A 275 31.49 -9.76 -12.17
N THR A 276 32.02 -10.55 -11.26
CA THR A 276 32.70 -11.81 -11.56
C THR A 276 32.13 -12.90 -10.67
N LEU A 277 31.80 -14.05 -11.29
CA LEU A 277 31.39 -15.27 -10.60
C LEU A 277 32.33 -16.40 -11.04
N THR A 278 32.84 -17.19 -10.09
CA THR A 278 33.76 -18.31 -10.36
C THR A 278 33.26 -19.58 -9.70
N PHE A 279 33.34 -20.70 -10.43
CA PHE A 279 32.98 -22.02 -9.92
C PHE A 279 33.84 -23.11 -10.56
N ALA A 280 33.93 -24.27 -9.90
CA ALA A 280 34.53 -25.45 -10.49
C ALA A 280 33.47 -26.20 -11.34
N LEU A 281 33.81 -26.56 -12.58
CA LEU A 281 32.91 -27.29 -13.47
C LEU A 281 32.61 -28.68 -12.88
N PRO A 282 31.32 -29.01 -12.56
CA PRO A 282 30.98 -30.29 -11.93
C PRO A 282 31.31 -31.50 -12.78
N ALA A 283 31.55 -32.64 -12.13
CA ALA A 283 31.97 -33.88 -12.80
C ALA A 283 30.85 -34.59 -13.59
N GLU A 284 29.58 -34.28 -13.23
CA GLU A 284 28.40 -34.96 -13.78
C GLU A 284 27.69 -34.18 -14.89
N VAL A 285 28.30 -33.08 -15.39
CA VAL A 285 27.68 -32.27 -16.44
C VAL A 285 28.04 -32.79 -17.84
N ALA A 286 27.12 -32.63 -18.80
CA ALA A 286 27.33 -32.82 -20.21
C ALA A 286 27.80 -31.53 -20.86
N ASP A 287 28.27 -31.65 -22.11
CA ASP A 287 28.49 -30.49 -22.97
C ASP A 287 27.17 -29.76 -23.20
N GLY A 288 27.19 -28.46 -23.14
CA GLY A 288 25.99 -27.62 -23.35
C GLY A 288 25.98 -26.36 -22.51
N ASP A 289 24.85 -25.73 -22.47
CA ASP A 289 24.63 -24.49 -21.77
C ASP A 289 24.42 -24.68 -20.25
N PHE A 290 24.73 -23.65 -19.48
CA PHE A 290 24.31 -23.54 -18.10
C PHE A 290 23.42 -22.29 -17.89
N VAL A 291 22.62 -22.33 -16.85
CA VAL A 291 21.68 -21.27 -16.51
C VAL A 291 22.04 -20.74 -15.12
N LEU A 292 22.13 -19.41 -15.00
CA LEU A 292 22.14 -18.74 -13.71
C LEU A 292 20.69 -18.74 -13.17
N VAL A 293 20.52 -19.17 -11.94
CA VAL A 293 19.23 -19.07 -11.23
C VAL A 293 19.37 -17.95 -10.23
N ALA A 294 18.63 -16.88 -10.42
CA ALA A 294 18.58 -15.78 -9.47
C ALA A 294 17.82 -16.18 -8.18
N ARG A 295 18.00 -15.44 -7.09
CA ARG A 295 17.25 -15.63 -5.84
C ARG A 295 15.75 -15.43 -6.07
N SER A 296 15.37 -14.59 -7.00
CA SER A 296 13.98 -14.43 -7.48
C SER A 296 13.41 -15.68 -8.18
N GLY A 297 14.24 -16.70 -8.47
CA GLY A 297 13.83 -17.92 -9.17
C GLY A 297 13.73 -17.77 -10.70
N VAL A 298 14.18 -16.65 -11.27
CA VAL A 298 14.26 -16.38 -12.72
C VAL A 298 15.60 -16.81 -13.27
#